data_d0d1194c8a9df388c1b59f708b27c182
#
_entry.id   d0d1194c8a9df388c1b59f708b27c182
#
_cell.length_a   1.000
_cell.length_b   1.000
_cell.length_c   1.000
_cell.angle_alpha   90.00
_cell.angle_beta   90.00
_cell.angle_gamma   90.00
#
_symmetry.space_group_name_H-M   'P 1'
#
loop_
_entity.id
_entity.type
_entity.pdbx_description
1 polymer ?
#
loop_
_entity_poly.entity_id
_entity_poly.type
_entity_poly.pdbx_seq_one_letter_code
_entity_poly.pdbx_strand_id
1 'polypeptide(L)'
;MNKINIIGIGFRPIEKKASDILLASDVVLTNKGLLKAFESYAEYESVREKILVHENVHEMLDYISAHYDTKKISVLAVGDPMFFGVGRLVIERFGKDPVEIYPDLSSVQVAFSRVKETSNNALLVSMHGGPDPKNRRKLEHEMTEIPALLAKHGKLAILNDSVNNPSKIAEVFLKPSAVSCQLSALRMYVCERLGQEDERIVEGTPEEMAGQSFAHPNVVILKAQK
;
A
#
# COMPACT_ATOMS: atom_id res chain seq x y z
N MET A 1 -4.26 17.98 -24.81
CA MET A 1 -3.26 17.64 -23.80
C MET A 1 -3.49 16.20 -23.38
N ASN A 2 -2.49 15.35 -23.48
CA ASN A 2 -2.64 13.96 -23.05
C ASN A 2 -2.83 13.91 -21.53
N LYS A 3 -3.54 12.87 -21.07
CA LYS A 3 -3.71 12.63 -19.64
C LYS A 3 -2.71 11.59 -19.15
N ILE A 4 -2.24 11.76 -17.92
CA ILE A 4 -1.48 10.76 -17.18
C ILE A 4 -2.51 9.94 -16.42
N ASN A 5 -2.67 8.67 -16.77
CA ASN A 5 -3.67 7.81 -16.17
C ASN A 5 -3.02 6.91 -15.12
N ILE A 6 -3.49 6.95 -13.88
CA ILE A 6 -2.98 6.09 -12.81
C ILE A 6 -4.06 5.07 -12.48
N ILE A 7 -3.75 3.81 -12.72
CA ILE A 7 -4.71 2.70 -12.63
C ILE A 7 -4.30 1.79 -11.49
N GLY A 8 -5.16 1.74 -10.48
CA GLY A 8 -5.04 0.83 -9.36
C GLY A 8 -5.39 -0.60 -9.75
N ILE A 9 -4.58 -1.56 -9.32
CA ILE A 9 -4.80 -2.99 -9.53
C ILE A 9 -4.42 -3.78 -8.28
N GLY A 10 -4.84 -5.04 -8.19
CA GLY A 10 -4.40 -5.97 -7.15
C GLY A 10 -5.54 -6.74 -6.48
N PHE A 11 -6.77 -6.24 -6.51
CA PHE A 11 -7.88 -6.85 -5.78
C PHE A 11 -9.13 -7.13 -6.63
N ARG A 12 -9.29 -6.42 -7.74
CA ARG A 12 -10.43 -6.57 -8.66
C ARG A 12 -9.98 -6.53 -10.12
N PRO A 13 -10.78 -7.08 -11.03
CA PRO A 13 -10.60 -6.79 -12.46
C PRO A 13 -10.62 -5.28 -12.70
N ILE A 14 -9.84 -4.81 -13.66
CA ILE A 14 -9.83 -3.39 -14.05
C ILE A 14 -11.22 -3.01 -14.57
N GLU A 15 -11.77 -1.90 -14.10
CA GLU A 15 -13.06 -1.40 -14.60
C GLU A 15 -12.97 -1.05 -16.09
N LYS A 16 -14.09 -1.19 -16.81
CA LYS A 16 -14.11 -1.06 -18.27
C LYS A 16 -13.45 0.22 -18.78
N LYS A 17 -13.74 1.37 -18.18
CA LYS A 17 -13.18 2.66 -18.61
C LYS A 17 -11.66 2.69 -18.47
N ALA A 18 -11.13 2.20 -17.34
CA ALA A 18 -9.70 2.13 -17.08
C ALA A 18 -9.02 1.10 -18.00
N SER A 19 -9.67 -0.03 -18.27
CA SER A 19 -9.22 -1.05 -19.23
C SER A 19 -9.11 -0.46 -20.64
N ASP A 20 -10.17 0.21 -21.13
CA ASP A 20 -10.16 0.84 -22.46
C ASP A 20 -9.00 1.87 -22.59
N ILE A 21 -8.71 2.64 -21.55
CA ILE A 21 -7.60 3.60 -21.49
C ILE A 21 -6.25 2.88 -21.49
N LEU A 22 -6.11 1.84 -20.69
CA LEU A 22 -4.89 1.04 -20.60
C LEU A 22 -4.53 0.41 -21.96
N LEU A 23 -5.50 -0.17 -22.64
CA LEU A 23 -5.33 -0.76 -23.97
C LEU A 23 -4.95 0.29 -25.03
N ALA A 24 -5.47 1.52 -24.91
CA ALA A 24 -5.18 2.64 -25.80
C ALA A 24 -3.88 3.39 -25.46
N SER A 25 -3.17 3.01 -24.40
CA SER A 25 -1.92 3.64 -24.00
C SER A 25 -0.78 3.32 -24.95
N ASP A 26 0.14 4.28 -25.13
CA ASP A 26 1.39 4.09 -25.86
C ASP A 26 2.45 3.44 -24.97
N VAL A 27 2.39 3.73 -23.65
CA VAL A 27 3.30 3.20 -22.63
C VAL A 27 2.54 2.89 -21.35
N VAL A 28 2.88 1.75 -20.73
CA VAL A 28 2.39 1.33 -19.42
C VAL A 28 3.58 1.25 -18.46
N LEU A 29 3.62 2.15 -17.48
CA LEU A 29 4.67 2.20 -16.46
C LEU A 29 4.28 1.31 -15.28
N THR A 30 5.21 0.48 -14.84
CA THR A 30 5.02 -0.39 -13.67
C THR A 30 6.36 -0.68 -12.98
N ASN A 31 6.34 -1.17 -11.75
CA ASN A 31 7.52 -1.73 -11.10
C ASN A 31 7.52 -3.27 -11.20
N LYS A 32 8.67 -3.88 -10.94
CA LYS A 32 8.88 -5.32 -11.07
C LYS A 32 7.90 -6.16 -10.23
N GLY A 33 7.60 -5.72 -9.01
CA GLY A 33 6.68 -6.46 -8.12
C GLY A 33 5.25 -6.43 -8.62
N LEU A 34 4.80 -5.27 -9.11
CA LEU A 34 3.44 -5.09 -9.62
C LEU A 34 3.24 -5.73 -11.00
N LEU A 35 4.29 -5.79 -11.82
CA LEU A 35 4.27 -6.48 -13.10
C LEU A 35 3.85 -7.93 -12.92
N LYS A 36 4.46 -8.64 -11.96
CA LYS A 36 4.11 -10.03 -11.67
C LYS A 36 2.62 -10.22 -11.32
N ALA A 37 2.05 -9.29 -10.56
CA ALA A 37 0.62 -9.31 -10.25
C ALA A 37 -0.23 -9.02 -11.50
N PHE A 38 0.23 -8.10 -12.36
CA PHE A 38 -0.48 -7.70 -13.58
C PHE A 38 -0.51 -8.82 -14.65
N GLU A 39 0.44 -9.75 -14.65
CA GLU A 39 0.46 -10.90 -15.58
C GLU A 39 -0.82 -11.75 -15.53
N SER A 40 -1.57 -11.71 -14.43
CA SER A 40 -2.85 -12.41 -14.28
C SER A 40 -4.07 -11.65 -14.81
N TYR A 41 -3.90 -10.38 -15.23
CA TYR A 41 -4.99 -9.56 -15.73
C TYR A 41 -5.27 -9.79 -17.22
N ALA A 42 -6.53 -9.70 -17.62
CA ALA A 42 -6.98 -9.92 -19.00
C ALA A 42 -6.30 -8.99 -20.02
N GLU A 43 -5.93 -7.78 -19.58
CA GLU A 43 -5.31 -6.76 -20.42
C GLU A 43 -3.82 -7.02 -20.69
N TYR A 44 -3.15 -7.86 -19.90
CA TYR A 44 -1.71 -8.04 -19.93
C TYR A 44 -1.16 -8.36 -21.32
N GLU A 45 -1.67 -9.41 -21.97
CA GLU A 45 -1.20 -9.85 -23.28
C GLU A 45 -1.34 -8.75 -24.35
N SER A 46 -2.34 -7.89 -24.25
CA SER A 46 -2.60 -6.83 -25.21
C SER A 46 -1.66 -5.62 -25.04
N VAL A 47 -1.05 -5.46 -23.88
CA VAL A 47 -0.19 -4.31 -23.57
C VAL A 47 1.26 -4.67 -23.24
N ARG A 48 1.63 -5.94 -23.17
CA ARG A 48 2.94 -6.41 -22.71
C ARG A 48 4.12 -5.74 -23.44
N GLU A 49 4.00 -5.51 -24.74
CA GLU A 49 5.04 -4.88 -25.55
C GLU A 49 5.17 -3.36 -25.28
N LYS A 50 4.22 -2.76 -24.57
CA LYS A 50 4.20 -1.34 -24.19
C LYS A 50 4.64 -1.14 -22.73
N ILE A 51 4.91 -2.21 -22.00
CA ILE A 51 5.28 -2.15 -20.58
C ILE A 51 6.72 -1.67 -20.43
N LEU A 52 6.89 -0.63 -19.62
CA LEU A 52 8.19 -0.14 -19.19
C LEU A 52 8.30 -0.29 -17.66
N VAL A 53 9.25 -1.10 -17.23
CA VAL A 53 9.52 -1.34 -15.81
C VAL A 53 10.51 -0.29 -15.30
N HIS A 54 10.13 0.42 -14.24
CA HIS A 54 11.01 1.38 -13.55
C HIS A 54 11.51 0.79 -12.22
N GLU A 55 12.73 1.15 -11.83
CA GLU A 55 13.33 0.68 -10.58
C GLU A 55 12.84 1.46 -9.36
N ASN A 56 12.52 2.75 -9.56
CA ASN A 56 12.08 3.64 -8.50
C ASN A 56 11.12 4.72 -9.02
N VAL A 57 10.48 5.41 -8.09
CA VAL A 57 9.46 6.42 -8.41
C VAL A 57 10.05 7.64 -9.15
N HIS A 58 11.31 7.98 -8.94
CA HIS A 58 11.95 9.11 -9.60
C HIS A 58 12.12 8.86 -11.09
N GLU A 59 12.60 7.67 -11.47
CA GLU A 59 12.68 7.25 -12.88
C GLU A 59 11.31 7.31 -13.57
N MET A 60 10.26 6.84 -12.87
CA MET A 60 8.89 6.93 -13.39
C MET A 60 8.48 8.38 -13.64
N LEU A 61 8.68 9.27 -12.66
CA LEU A 61 8.31 10.68 -12.75
C LEU A 61 9.10 11.41 -13.85
N ASP A 62 10.39 11.11 -14.00
CA ASP A 62 11.25 11.70 -15.03
C ASP A 62 10.84 11.22 -16.43
N TYR A 63 10.50 9.93 -16.57
CA TYR A 63 9.95 9.41 -17.83
C TYR A 63 8.64 10.10 -18.19
N ILE A 64 7.72 10.25 -17.23
CA ILE A 64 6.45 10.97 -17.46
C ILE A 64 6.75 12.41 -17.89
N SER A 65 7.64 13.14 -17.19
CA SER A 65 8.02 14.51 -17.51
C SER A 65 8.51 14.68 -18.95
N ALA A 66 9.26 13.70 -19.44
CA ALA A 66 9.84 13.74 -20.78
C ALA A 66 8.86 13.42 -21.92
N HIS A 67 7.72 12.75 -21.62
CA HIS A 67 6.92 12.14 -22.68
C HIS A 67 5.41 12.41 -22.62
N TYR A 68 4.85 12.93 -21.51
CA TYR A 68 3.38 13.00 -21.34
C TYR A 68 2.67 13.93 -22.33
N ASP A 69 3.37 14.88 -22.93
CA ASP A 69 2.82 15.76 -23.99
C ASP A 69 2.61 15.03 -25.33
N THR A 70 3.41 13.98 -25.58
CA THR A 70 3.45 13.28 -26.87
C THR A 70 2.91 11.84 -26.81
N LYS A 71 2.87 11.24 -25.63
CA LYS A 71 2.43 9.86 -25.43
C LYS A 71 1.25 9.76 -24.47
N LYS A 72 0.38 8.78 -24.70
CA LYS A 72 -0.65 8.34 -23.76
C LYS A 72 0.01 7.42 -22.75
N ILE A 73 0.15 7.86 -21.50
CA ILE A 73 0.84 7.12 -20.45
C ILE A 73 -0.17 6.62 -19.44
N SER A 74 -0.13 5.31 -19.15
CA SER A 74 -0.76 4.70 -17.99
C SER A 74 0.30 4.24 -16.99
N VAL A 75 0.04 4.47 -15.71
CA VAL A 75 0.86 4.03 -14.58
C VAL A 75 0.05 3.02 -13.77
N LEU A 76 0.57 1.83 -13.58
CA LEU A 76 -0.05 0.85 -12.69
C LEU A 76 0.37 1.14 -11.24
N ALA A 77 -0.59 1.04 -10.32
CA ALA A 77 -0.39 1.24 -8.90
C ALA A 77 -1.08 0.11 -8.10
N VAL A 78 -0.57 -0.19 -6.91
CA VAL A 78 -1.21 -1.17 -6.02
C VAL A 78 -2.43 -0.54 -5.36
N GLY A 79 -3.59 -1.17 -5.51
CA GLY A 79 -4.83 -0.76 -4.86
C GLY A 79 -5.28 0.65 -5.24
N ASP A 80 -5.59 1.48 -4.25
CA ASP A 80 -5.94 2.88 -4.48
C ASP A 80 -4.68 3.75 -4.61
N PRO A 81 -4.42 4.36 -5.80
CA PRO A 81 -3.25 5.21 -6.01
C PRO A 81 -3.17 6.44 -5.09
N MET A 82 -4.29 6.88 -4.53
CA MET A 82 -4.36 8.01 -3.60
C MET A 82 -4.22 7.60 -2.13
N PHE A 83 -4.30 6.31 -1.84
CA PHE A 83 -4.19 5.81 -0.47
C PHE A 83 -2.73 5.51 -0.11
N PHE A 84 -1.99 6.51 0.37
CA PHE A 84 -0.53 6.48 0.60
C PHE A 84 0.28 6.07 -0.64
N GLY A 85 -0.31 6.16 -1.81
CA GLY A 85 0.21 5.64 -3.06
C GLY A 85 0.90 6.69 -3.94
N VAL A 86 1.26 6.24 -5.14
CA VAL A 86 2.02 7.02 -6.13
C VAL A 86 1.24 8.19 -6.72
N GLY A 87 -0.10 8.15 -6.66
CA GLY A 87 -0.97 9.21 -7.19
C GLY A 87 -0.66 10.57 -6.61
N ARG A 88 -0.38 10.64 -5.29
CA ARG A 88 0.04 11.88 -4.63
C ARG A 88 1.30 12.47 -5.27
N LEU A 89 2.32 11.66 -5.52
CA LEU A 89 3.59 12.12 -6.07
C LEU A 89 3.45 12.62 -7.52
N VAL A 90 2.60 11.96 -8.30
CA VAL A 90 2.29 12.40 -9.66
C VAL A 90 1.54 13.74 -9.63
N ILE A 91 0.54 13.89 -8.76
CA ILE A 91 -0.20 15.17 -8.62
C ILE A 91 0.70 16.29 -8.11
N GLU A 92 1.60 16.02 -7.16
CA GLU A 92 2.59 17.00 -6.68
C GLU A 92 3.52 17.49 -7.79
N ARG A 93 3.91 16.61 -8.72
CA ARG A 93 4.83 16.93 -9.81
C ARG A 93 4.16 17.62 -11.00
N PHE A 94 2.94 17.21 -11.38
CA PHE A 94 2.30 17.62 -12.63
C PHE A 94 1.04 18.46 -12.43
N GLY A 95 0.55 18.61 -11.20
CA GLY A 95 -0.75 19.21 -10.92
C GLY A 95 -1.89 18.22 -11.11
N LYS A 96 -3.13 18.65 -10.79
CA LYS A 96 -4.32 17.81 -10.88
C LYS A 96 -4.86 17.68 -12.30
N ASP A 97 -4.77 18.74 -13.09
CA ASP A 97 -5.45 18.83 -14.39
C ASP A 97 -5.04 17.75 -15.40
N PRO A 98 -3.74 17.39 -15.57
CA PRO A 98 -3.34 16.35 -16.50
C PRO A 98 -3.49 14.93 -15.95
N VAL A 99 -3.91 14.74 -14.67
CA VAL A 99 -3.92 13.43 -13.99
C VAL A 99 -5.33 12.90 -13.86
N GLU A 100 -5.52 11.64 -14.25
CA GLU A 100 -6.76 10.88 -14.01
C GLU A 100 -6.45 9.66 -13.14
N ILE A 101 -7.28 9.40 -12.13
CA ILE A 101 -7.10 8.31 -11.16
C ILE A 101 -8.23 7.30 -11.31
N TYR A 102 -7.87 6.04 -11.44
CA TYR A 102 -8.78 4.88 -11.49
C TYR A 102 -8.42 3.95 -10.32
N PRO A 103 -9.12 4.06 -9.17
CA PRO A 103 -8.75 3.32 -7.98
C PRO A 103 -9.23 1.87 -8.01
N ASP A 104 -8.45 0.99 -7.41
CA ASP A 104 -8.91 -0.31 -6.91
C ASP A 104 -9.17 -0.21 -5.39
N LEU A 105 -9.53 -1.31 -4.74
CA LEU A 105 -9.60 -1.37 -3.28
C LEU A 105 -8.22 -1.15 -2.66
N SER A 106 -8.13 -0.40 -1.58
CA SER A 106 -6.89 -0.34 -0.81
C SER A 106 -6.67 -1.65 -0.05
N SER A 107 -5.40 -2.01 0.19
CA SER A 107 -5.06 -3.18 1.00
C SER A 107 -5.66 -3.11 2.42
N VAL A 108 -5.86 -1.92 2.95
CA VAL A 108 -6.51 -1.71 4.27
C VAL A 108 -7.99 -2.07 4.22
N GLN A 109 -8.71 -1.69 3.16
CA GLN A 109 -10.12 -2.10 3.01
C GLN A 109 -10.25 -3.62 2.93
N VAL A 110 -9.38 -4.25 2.16
CA VAL A 110 -9.35 -5.72 2.05
C VAL A 110 -8.98 -6.36 3.39
N ALA A 111 -7.97 -5.84 4.11
CA ALA A 111 -7.58 -6.34 5.43
C ALA A 111 -8.75 -6.32 6.42
N PHE A 112 -9.47 -5.20 6.55
CA PHE A 112 -10.63 -5.11 7.43
C PHE A 112 -11.72 -6.12 7.06
N SER A 113 -11.96 -6.33 5.76
CA SER A 113 -12.92 -7.34 5.30
C SER A 113 -12.50 -8.76 5.67
N ARG A 114 -11.20 -9.09 5.56
CA ARG A 114 -10.66 -10.42 5.89
C ARG A 114 -10.74 -10.72 7.38
N VAL A 115 -10.41 -9.73 8.23
CA VAL A 115 -10.49 -9.92 9.69
C VAL A 115 -11.89 -9.71 10.25
N LYS A 116 -12.89 -9.39 9.39
CA LYS A 116 -14.30 -9.16 9.76
C LYS A 116 -14.47 -8.07 10.82
N GLU A 117 -13.66 -7.04 10.74
CA GLU A 117 -13.73 -5.84 11.56
C GLU A 117 -14.18 -4.64 10.75
N THR A 118 -14.85 -3.70 11.39
CA THR A 118 -15.19 -2.43 10.71
C THR A 118 -14.00 -1.49 10.72
N SER A 119 -13.80 -0.75 9.64
CA SER A 119 -12.80 0.31 9.56
C SER A 119 -13.21 1.61 10.27
N ASN A 120 -14.44 1.67 10.79
CA ASN A 120 -14.94 2.87 11.47
C ASN A 120 -14.04 3.23 12.67
N ASN A 121 -13.70 4.50 12.76
CA ASN A 121 -12.84 5.07 13.81
C ASN A 121 -11.41 4.50 13.85
N ALA A 122 -10.96 3.76 12.84
CA ALA A 122 -9.58 3.34 12.74
C ALA A 122 -8.70 4.52 12.30
N LEU A 123 -7.62 4.79 13.04
CA LEU A 123 -6.56 5.66 12.54
C LEU A 123 -5.73 4.90 11.51
N LEU A 124 -5.53 5.50 10.36
CA LEU A 124 -4.69 4.96 9.28
C LEU A 124 -3.28 5.51 9.44
N VAL A 125 -2.29 4.64 9.55
CA VAL A 125 -0.90 5.00 9.77
C VAL A 125 -0.03 4.38 8.69
N SER A 126 0.86 5.16 8.10
CA SER A 126 1.87 4.65 7.19
C SER A 126 3.26 4.67 7.83
N MET A 127 3.77 3.48 8.13
CA MET A 127 5.15 3.24 8.57
C MET A 127 6.05 2.83 7.40
N HIS A 128 5.54 2.93 6.16
CA HIS A 128 6.27 2.60 4.95
C HIS A 128 7.22 3.73 4.55
N GLY A 129 8.50 3.59 4.86
CA GLY A 129 9.53 4.59 4.62
C GLY A 129 10.27 4.47 3.28
N GLY A 130 9.97 3.45 2.49
CA GLY A 130 10.65 3.14 1.23
C GLY A 130 11.66 2.00 1.36
N PRO A 131 12.10 1.43 0.22
CA PRO A 131 12.93 0.23 0.19
C PRO A 131 14.39 0.48 0.61
N ASP A 132 14.91 1.72 0.42
CA ASP A 132 16.29 2.06 0.77
C ASP A 132 16.40 2.46 2.25
N PRO A 133 17.10 1.67 3.08
CA PRO A 133 17.29 2.00 4.50
C PRO A 133 18.00 3.33 4.75
N LYS A 134 18.81 3.80 3.79
CA LYS A 134 19.61 5.04 3.92
C LYS A 134 18.84 6.29 3.50
N ASN A 135 17.85 6.13 2.61
CA ASN A 135 17.06 7.21 2.03
C ASN A 135 15.57 7.04 2.33
N ARG A 136 15.25 6.74 3.57
CA ARG A 136 13.85 6.60 3.99
C ARG A 136 13.16 7.97 4.03
N ARG A 137 11.92 8.02 3.54
CA ARG A 137 11.09 9.22 3.70
C ARG A 137 10.83 9.49 5.19
N LYS A 138 10.66 10.74 5.54
CA LYS A 138 10.17 11.13 6.88
C LYS A 138 8.75 10.58 7.05
N LEU A 139 8.53 9.83 8.12
CA LEU A 139 7.22 9.33 8.50
C LEU A 139 6.46 10.40 9.29
N GLU A 140 5.12 10.34 9.25
CA GLU A 140 4.26 11.22 10.04
C GLU A 140 4.33 10.86 11.54
N HIS A 141 4.48 9.58 11.84
CA HIS A 141 4.55 9.04 13.19
C HIS A 141 5.80 8.16 13.38
N GLU A 142 6.35 8.19 14.57
CA GLU A 142 7.44 7.30 14.96
C GLU A 142 6.88 5.96 15.47
N MET A 143 7.67 4.88 15.32
CA MET A 143 7.28 3.54 15.79
C MET A 143 6.90 3.53 17.28
N THR A 144 7.61 4.33 18.09
CA THR A 144 7.39 4.44 19.55
C THR A 144 6.07 5.12 19.92
N GLU A 145 5.42 5.82 18.99
CA GLU A 145 4.14 6.49 19.20
C GLU A 145 2.94 5.52 19.03
N ILE A 146 3.13 4.37 18.41
CA ILE A 146 2.05 3.42 18.07
C ILE A 146 1.21 3.04 19.30
N PRO A 147 1.77 2.73 20.49
CA PRO A 147 0.97 2.43 21.68
C PRO A 147 0.08 3.61 22.12
N ALA A 148 0.60 4.83 22.09
CA ALA A 148 -0.17 6.03 22.44
C ALA A 148 -1.28 6.32 21.42
N LEU A 149 -0.99 6.16 20.13
CA LEU A 149 -1.99 6.29 19.06
C LEU A 149 -3.12 5.25 19.23
N LEU A 150 -2.77 4.00 19.54
CA LEU A 150 -3.76 2.96 19.79
C LEU A 150 -4.63 3.28 21.02
N ALA A 151 -4.01 3.73 22.12
CA ALA A 151 -4.74 4.12 23.33
C ALA A 151 -5.73 5.27 23.05
N LYS A 152 -5.35 6.22 22.21
CA LYS A 152 -6.18 7.37 21.83
C LYS A 152 -7.34 6.99 20.89
N HIS A 153 -7.07 6.13 19.89
CA HIS A 153 -8.02 5.86 18.80
C HIS A 153 -8.72 4.50 18.92
N GLY A 154 -8.23 3.61 19.78
CA GLY A 154 -8.79 2.26 20.00
C GLY A 154 -8.56 1.27 18.86
N LYS A 155 -8.26 1.74 17.65
CA LYS A 155 -8.02 0.92 16.46
C LYS A 155 -7.05 1.61 15.51
N LEU A 156 -6.06 0.88 15.02
CA LEU A 156 -5.12 1.35 14.01
C LEU A 156 -5.09 0.39 12.82
N ALA A 157 -4.89 0.92 11.62
CA ALA A 157 -4.48 0.14 10.46
C ALA A 157 -3.14 0.69 9.96
N ILE A 158 -2.13 -0.16 9.88
CA ILE A 158 -0.75 0.23 9.66
C ILE A 158 -0.24 -0.39 8.36
N LEU A 159 0.12 0.47 7.41
CA LEU A 159 0.94 0.09 6.26
C LEU A 159 2.40 0.08 6.70
N ASN A 160 3.09 -0.99 6.46
CA ASN A 160 4.45 -1.22 6.92
C ASN A 160 5.38 -1.65 5.78
N ASP A 161 6.66 -1.84 6.09
CA ASP A 161 7.67 -2.34 5.16
C ASP A 161 8.61 -3.34 5.86
N SER A 162 9.66 -3.77 5.18
CA SER A 162 10.64 -4.73 5.74
C SER A 162 11.40 -4.20 6.94
N VAL A 163 11.53 -2.89 7.09
CA VAL A 163 12.24 -2.25 8.22
C VAL A 163 11.29 -2.06 9.41
N ASN A 164 10.12 -1.48 9.16
CA ASN A 164 9.05 -1.30 10.16
C ASN A 164 8.03 -2.44 10.02
N ASN A 165 8.47 -3.65 10.27
CA ASN A 165 7.71 -4.87 10.07
C ASN A 165 6.76 -5.21 11.24
N PRO A 166 5.84 -6.16 11.08
CA PRO A 166 4.86 -6.50 12.12
C PRO A 166 5.48 -6.93 13.46
N SER A 167 6.59 -7.68 13.45
CA SER A 167 7.28 -8.08 14.66
C SER A 167 7.78 -6.87 15.47
N LYS A 168 8.39 -5.89 14.80
CA LYS A 168 8.82 -4.63 15.44
C LYS A 168 7.65 -3.79 15.95
N ILE A 169 6.51 -3.81 15.24
CA ILE A 169 5.28 -3.17 15.71
C ILE A 169 4.81 -3.85 17.00
N ALA A 170 4.88 -5.17 17.09
CA ALA A 170 4.55 -5.91 18.31
C ALA A 170 5.52 -5.58 19.47
N GLU A 171 6.82 -5.55 19.21
CA GLU A 171 7.88 -5.28 20.21
C GLU A 171 7.72 -3.94 20.92
N VAL A 172 7.15 -2.89 20.28
CA VAL A 172 6.98 -1.60 20.95
C VAL A 172 5.97 -1.66 22.09
N PHE A 173 5.05 -2.61 22.07
CA PHE A 173 4.11 -2.82 23.16
C PHE A 173 4.72 -3.58 24.35
N LEU A 174 5.81 -4.31 24.15
CA LEU A 174 6.49 -5.08 25.19
C LEU A 174 7.48 -4.24 25.99
N LYS A 175 7.74 -2.99 25.59
CA LYS A 175 8.67 -2.10 26.29
C LYS A 175 8.03 -1.54 27.56
N PRO A 176 8.78 -1.40 28.68
CA PRO A 176 8.27 -0.86 29.95
C PRO A 176 7.70 0.57 29.84
N SER A 177 8.14 1.33 28.83
CA SER A 177 7.66 2.69 28.54
C SER A 177 6.37 2.72 27.71
N ALA A 178 5.87 1.56 27.24
CA ALA A 178 4.59 1.53 26.58
C ALA A 178 3.51 2.00 27.56
N VAL A 179 2.74 3.03 27.16
CA VAL A 179 1.56 3.48 27.92
C VAL A 179 0.81 2.22 28.32
N SER A 180 0.37 2.12 29.58
CA SER A 180 -0.26 0.95 30.21
C SER A 180 -1.56 0.51 29.52
N CYS A 181 -1.47 0.18 28.22
CA CYS A 181 -2.44 -0.65 27.57
C CYS A 181 -2.37 -2.02 28.25
N GLN A 182 -3.50 -2.49 28.75
CA GLN A 182 -3.60 -3.90 29.16
C GLN A 182 -3.32 -4.75 27.92
N LEU A 183 -2.10 -5.24 27.77
CA LEU A 183 -1.64 -6.01 26.59
C LEU A 183 -2.54 -7.23 26.34
N SER A 184 -3.08 -7.84 27.42
CA SER A 184 -4.05 -8.94 27.35
C SER A 184 -5.36 -8.58 26.64
N ALA A 185 -5.67 -7.29 26.52
CA ALA A 185 -6.85 -6.77 25.81
C ALA A 185 -6.51 -6.22 24.42
N LEU A 186 -5.30 -6.44 23.91
CA LEU A 186 -4.89 -6.01 22.56
C LEU A 186 -4.93 -7.20 21.59
N ARG A 187 -5.63 -7.00 20.46
CA ARG A 187 -5.59 -7.91 19.32
C ARG A 187 -4.80 -7.28 18.18
N MET A 188 -3.90 -8.07 17.62
CA MET A 188 -3.10 -7.75 16.47
C MET A 188 -3.39 -8.73 15.35
N TYR A 189 -3.71 -8.19 14.17
CA TYR A 189 -3.89 -8.97 12.95
C TYR A 189 -2.79 -8.59 11.98
N VAL A 190 -2.13 -9.58 11.40
CA VAL A 190 -1.17 -9.41 10.30
C VAL A 190 -1.77 -10.05 9.06
N CYS A 191 -2.10 -9.22 8.08
CA CYS A 191 -2.73 -9.63 6.83
C CYS A 191 -1.65 -9.64 5.74
N GLU A 192 -1.13 -10.82 5.41
CA GLU A 192 -0.03 -11.02 4.48
C GLU A 192 -0.55 -11.29 3.08
N ARG A 193 0.10 -10.70 2.07
CA ARG A 193 -0.09 -10.98 0.64
C ARG A 193 -1.55 -10.99 0.20
N LEU A 194 -2.31 -10.02 0.71
CA LEU A 194 -3.72 -9.89 0.40
C LEU A 194 -3.98 -9.91 -1.11
N GLY A 195 -4.95 -10.73 -1.53
CA GLY A 195 -5.33 -10.93 -2.93
C GLY A 195 -4.41 -11.88 -3.71
N GLN A 196 -3.36 -12.44 -3.11
CA GLN A 196 -2.48 -13.44 -3.73
C GLN A 196 -2.88 -14.87 -3.31
N GLU A 197 -2.42 -15.88 -4.05
CA GLU A 197 -2.74 -17.29 -3.76
C GLU A 197 -2.30 -17.75 -2.38
N ASP A 198 -1.20 -17.17 -1.87
CA ASP A 198 -0.64 -17.45 -0.56
C ASP A 198 -1.02 -16.39 0.50
N GLU A 199 -2.19 -15.76 0.34
CA GLU A 199 -2.80 -14.87 1.34
C GLU A 199 -2.90 -15.58 2.69
N ARG A 200 -2.41 -14.93 3.74
CA ARG A 200 -2.47 -15.45 5.11
C ARG A 200 -2.87 -14.37 6.09
N ILE A 201 -3.78 -14.71 7.01
CA ILE A 201 -4.18 -13.85 8.12
C ILE A 201 -3.69 -14.50 9.42
N VAL A 202 -2.90 -13.78 10.18
CA VAL A 202 -2.42 -14.18 11.51
C VAL A 202 -3.05 -13.29 12.55
N GLU A 203 -3.68 -13.86 13.56
CA GLU A 203 -4.27 -13.15 14.69
C GLU A 203 -3.54 -13.58 15.98
N GLY A 204 -3.28 -12.63 16.88
CA GLY A 204 -2.67 -12.90 18.18
C GLY A 204 -2.49 -11.64 19.03
N THR A 205 -1.73 -11.80 20.11
CA THR A 205 -1.28 -10.71 20.96
C THR A 205 0.10 -10.19 20.51
N PRO A 206 0.55 -9.01 20.96
CA PRO A 206 1.91 -8.56 20.67
C PRO A 206 3.00 -9.54 21.13
N GLU A 207 2.81 -10.21 22.26
CA GLU A 207 3.74 -11.22 22.76
C GLU A 207 3.89 -12.40 21.80
N GLU A 208 2.78 -12.84 21.22
CA GLU A 208 2.77 -13.94 20.25
C GLU A 208 3.36 -13.54 18.91
N MET A 209 3.28 -12.24 18.53
CA MET A 209 3.72 -11.72 17.23
C MET A 209 5.18 -11.26 17.26
N ALA A 210 5.70 -10.85 18.41
CA ALA A 210 7.08 -10.42 18.55
C ALA A 210 8.05 -11.56 18.21
N GLY A 211 9.09 -11.25 17.43
CA GLY A 211 10.09 -12.25 17.01
C GLY A 211 9.64 -13.18 15.88
N GLN A 212 8.36 -13.12 15.45
CA GLN A 212 7.91 -13.89 14.28
C GLN A 212 8.33 -13.24 12.96
N SER A 213 8.42 -14.05 11.91
CA SER A 213 8.61 -13.58 10.53
C SER A 213 7.29 -13.55 9.79
N PHE A 214 7.06 -12.47 9.06
CA PHE A 214 5.86 -12.26 8.27
C PHE A 214 6.22 -11.97 6.81
N ALA A 215 5.43 -12.56 5.90
CA ALA A 215 5.60 -12.32 4.47
C ALA A 215 5.21 -10.90 4.08
N HIS A 216 5.92 -10.32 3.12
CA HIS A 216 5.64 -8.99 2.59
C HIS A 216 5.06 -9.11 1.16
N PRO A 217 4.15 -8.20 0.74
CA PRO A 217 3.56 -7.08 1.48
C PRO A 217 2.54 -7.53 2.54
N ASN A 218 2.36 -6.73 3.59
CA ASN A 218 1.35 -7.00 4.61
C ASN A 218 0.77 -5.71 5.21
N VAL A 219 -0.38 -5.84 5.86
CA VAL A 219 -1.07 -4.79 6.62
C VAL A 219 -1.25 -5.27 8.04
N VAL A 220 -0.98 -4.41 9.01
CA VAL A 220 -1.25 -4.68 10.43
C VAL A 220 -2.50 -3.94 10.88
N ILE A 221 -3.41 -4.65 11.54
CA ILE A 221 -4.54 -4.05 12.26
C ILE A 221 -4.33 -4.28 13.74
N LEU A 222 -4.38 -3.21 14.53
CA LEU A 222 -4.35 -3.24 15.99
C LEU A 222 -5.72 -2.81 16.52
N LYS A 223 -6.24 -3.56 17.49
CA LYS A 223 -7.53 -3.28 18.12
C LYS A 223 -7.42 -3.45 19.62
N ALA A 224 -7.66 -2.36 20.36
CA ALA A 224 -7.87 -2.45 21.80
C ALA A 224 -9.24 -3.10 22.06
N GLN A 225 -9.29 -4.15 22.87
CA GLN A 225 -10.55 -4.70 23.37
C GLN A 225 -11.07 -3.79 24.49
N LYS A 226 -12.36 -3.52 24.46
CA LYS A 226 -13.05 -2.74 25.50
C LYS A 226 -13.32 -3.64 26.70
#